data_efb254c5c49bf47dd5655b2a107f994b
#
_entry.id   efb254c5c49bf47dd5655b2a107f994b
#
_cell.length_a   1.000
_cell.length_b   1.000
_cell.length_c   1.000
_cell.angle_alpha   90.00
_cell.angle_beta   90.00
_cell.angle_gamma   90.00
#
_symmetry.space_group_name_H-M   'P 1'
#
loop_
_entity.id
_entity.type
_entity.pdbx_description
1 polymer ?
#
loop_
_entity_poly.entity_id
_entity_poly.type
_entity_poly.pdbx_seq_one_letter_code
_entity_poly.pdbx_strand_id
1 'polypeptide(L)'
;MKLADRLSQAVANGVRRIGQIAIRPEAAGAAYVLCHIDDESRDPSELEVHNGSAGARTISTWAEDGHYRFTKGELSLKRGWLLRLSSAEELRQALDSFYPAAAGLWFAWQDGQLEVQHLRDKLNRQTGMYRFARNLSDAGAQRLVREVCGPGNCCVKKILWQIDAATPLEESDASRFDGVIGGIDRAAAVPLLCREACNHFVAEARKASKEENQATP
;
A
#
# COMPACT_ATOMS: atom_id res chain seq x y z
N MET A 1 -6.85 -6.45 22.36
CA MET A 1 -6.93 -7.58 21.40
C MET A 1 -5.67 -7.57 20.56
N LYS A 2 -5.02 -8.73 20.31
CA LYS A 2 -3.81 -8.82 19.49
C LYS A 2 -4.14 -8.52 18.03
N LEU A 3 -3.16 -8.04 17.25
CA LEU A 3 -3.34 -7.71 15.84
C LEU A 3 -3.74 -8.93 15.01
N ALA A 4 -3.18 -10.10 15.30
CA ALA A 4 -3.54 -11.35 14.64
C ALA A 4 -5.02 -11.72 14.84
N ASP A 5 -5.54 -11.54 16.06
CA ASP A 5 -6.95 -11.82 16.35
C ASP A 5 -7.88 -10.86 15.59
N ARG A 6 -7.51 -9.57 15.52
CA ARG A 6 -8.24 -8.57 14.74
C ARG A 6 -8.28 -8.91 13.26
N LEU A 7 -7.15 -9.34 12.69
CA LEU A 7 -7.08 -9.77 11.29
C LEU A 7 -7.96 -10.99 11.03
N SER A 8 -7.88 -12.00 11.92
CA SER A 8 -8.73 -13.19 11.82
C SER A 8 -10.21 -12.82 11.83
N GLN A 9 -10.61 -11.95 12.75
CA GLN A 9 -12.00 -11.46 12.84
C GLN A 9 -12.39 -10.66 11.58
N ALA A 10 -11.51 -9.81 11.05
CA ALA A 10 -11.77 -9.06 9.83
C ALA A 10 -11.99 -10.00 8.62
N VAL A 11 -11.17 -11.04 8.48
CA VAL A 11 -11.35 -12.05 7.44
C VAL A 11 -12.65 -12.84 7.64
N ALA A 12 -12.99 -13.20 8.88
CA ALA A 12 -14.26 -13.84 9.18
C ALA A 12 -15.46 -12.94 8.82
N ASN A 13 -15.32 -11.62 9.00
CA ASN A 13 -16.34 -10.61 8.66
C ASN A 13 -16.34 -10.19 7.19
N GLY A 14 -15.60 -10.87 6.31
CA GLY A 14 -15.69 -10.65 4.87
C GLY A 14 -14.50 -9.96 4.24
N VAL A 15 -13.45 -9.57 4.96
CA VAL A 15 -12.21 -9.10 4.33
C VAL A 15 -11.61 -10.22 3.47
N ARG A 16 -11.37 -9.92 2.21
CA ARG A 16 -10.86 -10.88 1.20
C ARG A 16 -9.60 -10.40 0.52
N ARG A 17 -9.16 -9.16 0.80
CA ARG A 17 -8.04 -8.57 0.07
C ARG A 17 -7.29 -7.54 0.91
N ILE A 18 -5.98 -7.48 0.71
CA ILE A 18 -5.11 -6.37 1.12
C ILE A 18 -4.13 -6.07 -0.02
N GLY A 19 -4.16 -4.85 -0.56
CA GLY A 19 -3.38 -4.52 -1.75
C GLY A 19 -3.61 -5.50 -2.89
N GLN A 20 -2.56 -6.14 -3.39
CA GLN A 20 -2.62 -7.16 -4.46
C GLN A 20 -2.74 -8.60 -3.94
N ILE A 21 -2.99 -8.79 -2.65
CA ILE A 21 -3.09 -10.11 -2.06
C ILE A 21 -4.55 -10.45 -1.79
N ALA A 22 -5.01 -11.53 -2.38
CA ALA A 22 -6.26 -12.18 -2.03
C ALA A 22 -6.09 -13.05 -0.79
N ILE A 23 -7.09 -13.06 0.09
CA ILE A 23 -7.11 -13.82 1.34
C ILE A 23 -8.36 -14.69 1.35
N ARG A 24 -8.19 -16.01 1.46
CA ARG A 24 -9.29 -16.95 1.58
C ARG A 24 -9.17 -17.71 2.90
N PRO A 25 -10.21 -17.76 3.73
CA PRO A 25 -10.28 -18.72 4.81
C PRO A 25 -10.43 -20.13 4.22
N GLU A 26 -9.73 -21.11 4.75
CA GLU A 26 -9.82 -22.49 4.29
C GLU A 26 -10.17 -23.42 5.47
N ALA A 27 -11.11 -24.32 5.26
CA ALA A 27 -11.57 -25.23 6.30
C ALA A 27 -10.76 -26.54 6.39
N ALA A 28 -9.96 -26.85 5.37
CA ALA A 28 -9.26 -28.13 5.27
C ALA A 28 -7.72 -27.96 5.33
N GLY A 29 -7.15 -28.08 6.50
CA GLY A 29 -5.72 -28.22 6.71
C GLY A 29 -4.87 -26.96 6.77
N ALA A 30 -5.36 -25.83 6.25
CA ALA A 30 -4.79 -24.51 6.43
C ALA A 30 -5.88 -23.56 6.98
N ALA A 31 -5.50 -22.58 7.82
CA ALA A 31 -6.45 -21.59 8.28
C ALA A 31 -6.72 -20.53 7.21
N TYR A 32 -5.71 -20.21 6.37
CA TYR A 32 -5.79 -19.20 5.31
C TYR A 32 -4.97 -19.61 4.10
N VAL A 33 -5.47 -19.23 2.92
CA VAL A 33 -4.74 -19.30 1.66
C VAL A 33 -4.64 -17.93 1.05
N LEU A 34 -3.43 -17.53 0.65
CA LEU A 34 -3.14 -16.27 -0.02
C LEU A 34 -2.64 -16.53 -1.43
N CYS A 35 -3.00 -15.67 -2.37
CA CYS A 35 -2.43 -15.62 -3.72
C CYS A 35 -2.41 -14.17 -4.22
N HIS A 36 -1.75 -13.94 -5.38
CA HIS A 36 -1.91 -12.67 -6.08
C HIS A 36 -3.37 -12.54 -6.59
N ILE A 37 -3.92 -11.34 -6.58
CA ILE A 37 -5.31 -11.10 -7.02
C ILE A 37 -5.57 -11.55 -8.46
N ASP A 38 -4.59 -11.41 -9.35
CA ASP A 38 -4.69 -11.85 -10.74
C ASP A 38 -4.66 -13.38 -10.88
N ASP A 39 -4.28 -14.09 -9.84
CA ASP A 39 -4.22 -15.56 -9.80
C ASP A 39 -5.44 -16.18 -9.12
N GLU A 40 -6.42 -15.38 -8.65
CA GLU A 40 -7.58 -15.89 -7.91
C GLU A 40 -8.44 -16.91 -8.68
N SER A 41 -8.49 -16.79 -10.00
CA SER A 41 -9.23 -17.68 -10.89
C SER A 41 -8.40 -18.80 -11.49
N ARG A 42 -7.10 -18.85 -11.23
CA ARG A 42 -6.21 -19.91 -11.76
C ARG A 42 -6.39 -21.21 -10.98
N ASP A 43 -6.12 -22.33 -11.66
CA ASP A 43 -6.07 -23.64 -11.01
C ASP A 43 -4.92 -23.65 -9.98
N PRO A 44 -5.18 -24.02 -8.71
CA PRO A 44 -4.14 -24.12 -7.70
C PRO A 44 -2.95 -25.03 -8.08
N SER A 45 -3.17 -25.99 -8.96
CA SER A 45 -2.09 -26.89 -9.45
C SER A 45 -1.10 -26.21 -10.38
N GLU A 46 -1.45 -25.04 -10.94
CA GLU A 46 -0.57 -24.21 -11.77
C GLU A 46 0.28 -23.23 -10.96
N LEU A 47 0.07 -23.15 -9.66
CA LEU A 47 0.72 -22.19 -8.77
C LEU A 47 1.84 -22.86 -7.95
N GLU A 48 2.93 -22.11 -7.76
CA GLU A 48 4.00 -22.53 -6.86
C GLU A 48 3.51 -22.46 -5.41
N VAL A 49 3.44 -23.61 -4.74
CA VAL A 49 2.92 -23.70 -3.37
C VAL A 49 4.00 -23.40 -2.36
N HIS A 50 3.73 -22.42 -1.51
CA HIS A 50 4.54 -22.05 -0.35
C HIS A 50 3.76 -22.30 0.94
N ASN A 51 4.47 -22.50 2.07
CA ASN A 51 3.86 -22.74 3.37
C ASN A 51 4.46 -21.84 4.45
N GLY A 52 3.60 -21.40 5.36
CA GLY A 52 3.97 -20.60 6.52
C GLY A 52 4.46 -19.19 6.16
N SER A 53 4.74 -18.39 7.18
CA SER A 53 5.22 -17.01 7.00
C SER A 53 6.60 -16.91 6.32
N ALA A 54 7.41 -17.95 6.36
CA ALA A 54 8.69 -18.01 5.64
C ALA A 54 8.47 -17.97 4.12
N GLY A 55 7.44 -18.65 3.61
CA GLY A 55 7.05 -18.60 2.20
C GLY A 55 6.69 -17.18 1.75
N ALA A 56 5.97 -16.42 2.58
CA ALA A 56 5.67 -15.01 2.30
C ALA A 56 6.93 -14.17 2.10
N ARG A 57 7.95 -14.41 2.92
CA ARG A 57 9.24 -13.70 2.81
C ARG A 57 9.92 -14.01 1.47
N THR A 58 9.92 -15.28 1.06
CA THR A 58 10.48 -15.71 -0.24
C THR A 58 9.76 -15.02 -1.39
N ILE A 59 8.42 -15.01 -1.39
CA ILE A 59 7.60 -14.38 -2.44
C ILE A 59 7.84 -12.87 -2.49
N SER A 60 7.86 -12.20 -1.33
CA SER A 60 7.96 -10.73 -1.25
C SER A 60 9.31 -10.16 -1.67
N THR A 61 10.36 -10.99 -1.73
CA THR A 61 11.72 -10.54 -2.12
C THR A 61 11.95 -10.50 -3.63
N TRP A 62 11.05 -11.05 -4.46
CA TRP A 62 11.25 -11.16 -5.90
C TRP A 62 10.13 -10.47 -6.68
N ALA A 63 10.50 -9.65 -7.67
CA ALA A 63 9.59 -9.12 -8.67
C ALA A 63 9.39 -10.16 -9.80
N GLU A 64 8.38 -9.94 -10.67
CA GLU A 64 8.06 -10.82 -11.81
C GLU A 64 9.24 -11.10 -12.74
N ASP A 65 10.14 -10.11 -12.88
CA ASP A 65 11.34 -10.20 -13.72
C ASP A 65 12.53 -10.90 -13.02
N GLY A 66 12.32 -11.46 -11.84
CA GLY A 66 13.33 -12.16 -11.07
C GLY A 66 14.33 -11.27 -10.33
N HIS A 67 14.18 -9.96 -10.41
CA HIS A 67 15.03 -9.01 -9.69
C HIS A 67 14.46 -8.63 -8.33
N TYR A 68 15.32 -8.50 -7.32
CA TYR A 68 14.94 -7.95 -6.03
C TYR A 68 14.51 -6.49 -6.22
N ARG A 69 13.26 -6.21 -5.91
CA ARG A 69 12.76 -4.83 -5.84
C ARG A 69 12.35 -4.52 -4.42
N PHE A 70 12.96 -3.51 -3.84
CA PHE A 70 12.26 -2.75 -2.84
C PHE A 70 10.94 -2.30 -3.47
N THR A 71 9.85 -2.63 -2.84
CA THR A 71 8.50 -2.30 -3.31
C THR A 71 8.39 -0.81 -3.61
N LYS A 72 8.63 -0.43 -4.86
CA LYS A 72 8.34 0.94 -5.35
C LYS A 72 6.85 1.18 -5.49
N GLY A 73 6.06 0.17 -5.27
CA GLY A 73 4.62 0.17 -5.33
C GLY A 73 4.15 -1.27 -5.36
N GLU A 74 2.93 -1.48 -5.01
CA GLU A 74 2.27 -2.78 -4.89
C GLU A 74 2.14 -3.52 -6.22
N LEU A 75 2.41 -2.83 -7.35
CA LEU A 75 2.37 -3.41 -8.71
C LEU A 75 3.57 -4.31 -9.04
N SER A 76 4.47 -4.56 -8.09
CA SER A 76 5.67 -5.37 -8.28
C SER A 76 5.63 -6.73 -7.61
N LEU A 77 4.51 -7.15 -7.06
CA LEU A 77 4.39 -8.50 -6.52
C LEU A 77 4.41 -9.54 -7.63
N LYS A 78 5.24 -10.57 -7.42
CA LYS A 78 5.31 -11.76 -8.29
C LYS A 78 3.92 -12.41 -8.33
N ARG A 79 3.55 -12.96 -9.48
CA ARG A 79 2.37 -13.83 -9.67
C ARG A 79 2.75 -15.29 -9.68
N GLY A 80 1.76 -16.16 -9.78
CA GLY A 80 1.97 -17.60 -9.94
C GLY A 80 2.33 -18.32 -8.66
N TRP A 81 1.92 -17.81 -7.50
CA TRP A 81 2.16 -18.43 -6.20
C TRP A 81 0.88 -18.61 -5.38
N LEU A 82 0.91 -19.59 -4.50
CA LEU A 82 -0.12 -19.88 -3.51
C LEU A 82 0.56 -20.11 -2.15
N LEU A 83 0.12 -19.39 -1.13
CA LEU A 83 0.69 -19.46 0.21
C LEU A 83 -0.33 -20.00 1.21
N ARG A 84 -0.01 -21.10 1.88
CA ARG A 84 -0.84 -21.71 2.92
C ARG A 84 -0.33 -21.34 4.31
N LEU A 85 -1.24 -20.91 5.17
CA LEU A 85 -0.97 -20.45 6.51
C LEU A 85 -1.84 -21.20 7.51
N SER A 86 -1.27 -21.63 8.62
CA SER A 86 -1.93 -22.48 9.61
C SER A 86 -2.58 -21.70 10.76
N SER A 87 -2.32 -20.40 10.87
CA SER A 87 -2.80 -19.59 11.99
C SER A 87 -2.96 -18.10 11.64
N ALA A 88 -3.72 -17.39 12.48
CA ALA A 88 -3.85 -15.94 12.40
C ALA A 88 -2.50 -15.21 12.61
N GLU A 89 -1.61 -15.76 13.41
CA GLU A 89 -0.28 -15.17 13.60
C GLU A 89 0.59 -15.33 12.35
N GLU A 90 0.52 -16.45 11.66
CA GLU A 90 1.19 -16.62 10.36
C GLU A 90 0.58 -15.68 9.30
N LEU A 91 -0.75 -15.47 9.30
CA LEU A 91 -1.38 -14.47 8.43
C LEU A 91 -0.83 -13.08 8.68
N ARG A 92 -0.74 -12.65 9.94
CA ARG A 92 -0.16 -11.36 10.31
C ARG A 92 1.29 -11.23 9.82
N GLN A 93 2.12 -12.25 10.06
CA GLN A 93 3.54 -12.24 9.65
C GLN A 93 3.70 -12.23 8.13
N ALA A 94 2.86 -12.98 7.41
CA ALA A 94 2.86 -13.00 5.96
C ALA A 94 2.49 -11.63 5.38
N LEU A 95 1.42 -11.02 5.89
CA LEU A 95 0.99 -9.68 5.45
C LEU A 95 2.04 -8.61 5.77
N ASP A 96 2.73 -8.70 6.92
CA ASP A 96 3.85 -7.81 7.25
C ASP A 96 5.05 -7.99 6.31
N SER A 97 5.27 -9.18 5.77
CA SER A 97 6.32 -9.42 4.76
C SER A 97 6.00 -8.75 3.43
N PHE A 98 4.74 -8.78 3.00
CA PHE A 98 4.30 -8.15 1.75
C PHE A 98 4.13 -6.63 1.89
N TYR A 99 3.45 -6.20 2.94
CA TYR A 99 3.09 -4.81 3.22
C TYR A 99 3.38 -4.45 4.67
N PRO A 100 4.63 -4.11 5.00
CA PRO A 100 5.04 -3.83 6.37
C PRO A 100 4.12 -2.83 7.08
N ALA A 101 3.65 -3.19 8.25
CA ALA A 101 2.76 -2.43 9.11
C ALA A 101 1.36 -2.09 8.53
N ALA A 102 1.00 -2.52 7.32
CA ALA A 102 -0.25 -2.10 6.67
C ALA A 102 -1.50 -2.46 7.48
N ALA A 103 -1.57 -3.67 8.02
CA ALA A 103 -2.70 -4.11 8.85
C ALA A 103 -2.80 -3.29 10.15
N GLY A 104 -1.68 -3.00 10.79
CA GLY A 104 -1.65 -2.18 12.01
C GLY A 104 -2.10 -0.74 11.74
N LEU A 105 -1.64 -0.14 10.65
CA LEU A 105 -2.06 1.20 10.22
C LEU A 105 -3.57 1.23 9.89
N TRP A 106 -4.08 0.23 9.21
CA TRP A 106 -5.51 0.14 8.89
C TRP A 106 -6.37 0.11 10.14
N PHE A 107 -6.04 -0.73 11.13
CA PHE A 107 -6.79 -0.77 12.37
C PHE A 107 -6.65 0.52 13.19
N ALA A 108 -5.45 1.11 13.24
CA ALA A 108 -5.26 2.39 13.90
C ALA A 108 -6.08 3.51 13.24
N TRP A 109 -6.24 3.46 11.91
CA TRP A 109 -7.12 4.39 11.19
C TRP A 109 -8.59 4.16 11.52
N GLN A 110 -9.05 2.90 11.54
CA GLN A 110 -10.41 2.57 11.94
C GLN A 110 -10.75 3.00 13.38
N ASP A 111 -9.77 2.91 14.28
CA ASP A 111 -9.90 3.30 15.69
C ASP A 111 -9.78 4.83 15.90
N GLY A 112 -9.62 5.62 14.82
CA GLY A 112 -9.42 7.07 14.89
C GLY A 112 -8.08 7.49 15.55
N GLN A 113 -7.10 6.58 15.59
CA GLN A 113 -5.80 6.83 16.22
C GLN A 113 -4.76 7.42 15.25
N LEU A 114 -5.10 7.57 13.98
CA LEU A 114 -4.21 8.16 12.99
C LEU A 114 -4.61 9.59 12.69
N GLU A 115 -3.71 10.50 12.99
CA GLU A 115 -3.80 11.88 12.55
C GLU A 115 -3.33 12.03 11.10
N VAL A 116 -3.97 12.93 10.37
CA VAL A 116 -3.52 13.36 9.05
C VAL A 116 -2.22 14.12 9.21
N GLN A 117 -1.22 13.76 8.41
CA GLN A 117 0.10 14.41 8.44
C GLN A 117 0.14 15.59 7.46
N HIS A 118 0.86 16.65 7.81
CA HIS A 118 1.10 17.75 6.88
C HIS A 118 2.25 17.41 5.93
N LEU A 119 1.96 17.45 4.62
CA LEU A 119 2.99 17.21 3.60
C LEU A 119 4.12 18.22 3.70
N ARG A 120 3.81 19.47 4.00
CA ARG A 120 4.80 20.53 4.20
C ARG A 120 5.84 20.15 5.25
N ASP A 121 5.42 19.57 6.36
CA ASP A 121 6.34 19.09 7.40
C ASP A 121 7.27 17.99 6.90
N LYS A 122 6.76 17.10 6.06
CA LYS A 122 7.56 16.04 5.46
C LYS A 122 8.59 16.58 4.46
N LEU A 123 8.20 17.55 3.63
CA LEU A 123 9.12 18.20 2.69
C LEU A 123 10.18 19.02 3.42
N ASN A 124 9.82 19.71 4.49
CA ASN A 124 10.74 20.53 5.29
C ASN A 124 11.83 19.72 5.98
N ARG A 125 11.56 18.45 6.30
CA ARG A 125 12.53 17.54 6.93
C ARG A 125 13.55 16.94 5.95
N GLN A 126 13.39 17.15 4.65
CA GLN A 126 14.31 16.60 3.66
C GLN A 126 15.69 17.22 3.74
N THR A 127 16.73 16.40 3.66
CA THR A 127 18.14 16.78 3.80
C THR A 127 18.95 16.38 2.57
N GLY A 128 20.23 16.75 2.54
CA GLY A 128 21.14 16.39 1.45
C GLY A 128 20.64 16.89 0.09
N MET A 129 20.70 16.02 -0.91
CA MET A 129 20.26 16.35 -2.27
C MET A 129 18.76 16.60 -2.40
N TYR A 130 17.97 16.09 -1.45
CA TYR A 130 16.49 16.23 -1.43
C TYR A 130 16.03 17.51 -0.73
N ARG A 131 16.91 18.28 -0.09
CA ARG A 131 16.57 19.52 0.63
C ARG A 131 15.80 20.54 -0.24
N PHE A 132 15.98 20.50 -1.55
CA PHE A 132 15.27 21.40 -2.48
C PHE A 132 13.76 21.12 -2.56
N ALA A 133 13.28 19.94 -2.19
CA ALA A 133 11.86 19.62 -2.16
C ALA A 133 11.07 20.54 -1.20
N ARG A 134 11.70 21.07 -0.16
CA ARG A 134 11.09 22.04 0.76
C ARG A 134 10.70 23.37 0.10
N ASN A 135 11.32 23.73 -1.02
CA ASN A 135 11.07 24.98 -1.73
C ASN A 135 9.91 24.86 -2.73
N LEU A 136 9.31 23.66 -2.88
CA LEU A 136 8.14 23.48 -3.73
C LEU A 136 6.99 24.32 -3.20
N SER A 137 6.33 25.07 -4.09
CA SER A 137 5.13 25.84 -3.74
C SER A 137 3.97 24.92 -3.34
N ASP A 138 2.96 25.45 -2.62
CA ASP A 138 1.78 24.64 -2.28
C ASP A 138 0.98 24.28 -3.53
N ALA A 139 0.89 25.16 -4.52
CA ALA A 139 0.30 24.85 -5.81
C ALA A 139 1.07 23.75 -6.57
N GLY A 140 2.41 23.81 -6.55
CA GLY A 140 3.26 22.76 -7.09
C GLY A 140 3.09 21.43 -6.36
N ALA A 141 2.97 21.47 -5.03
CA ALA A 141 2.73 20.28 -4.24
C ALA A 141 1.36 19.64 -4.55
N GLN A 142 0.30 20.44 -4.68
CA GLN A 142 -1.04 19.95 -5.08
C GLN A 142 -1.01 19.31 -6.48
N ARG A 143 -0.39 19.98 -7.44
CA ARG A 143 -0.22 19.42 -8.79
C ARG A 143 0.53 18.09 -8.73
N LEU A 144 1.64 18.03 -8.01
CA LEU A 144 2.47 16.84 -7.91
C LEU A 144 1.76 15.67 -7.23
N VAL A 145 0.92 15.93 -6.23
CA VAL A 145 0.07 14.89 -5.62
C VAL A 145 -0.83 14.24 -6.66
N ARG A 146 -1.46 15.04 -7.52
CA ARG A 146 -2.31 14.51 -8.59
C ARG A 146 -1.51 13.72 -9.61
N GLU A 147 -0.32 14.20 -9.97
CA GLU A 147 0.53 13.56 -10.98
C GLU A 147 1.22 12.30 -10.48
N VAL A 148 1.67 12.25 -9.24
CA VAL A 148 2.48 11.13 -8.69
C VAL A 148 1.61 10.14 -7.90
N CYS A 149 0.64 10.66 -7.15
CA CYS A 149 -0.22 9.86 -6.29
C CYS A 149 -1.63 9.73 -6.85
N GLY A 150 -1.98 10.39 -7.95
CA GLY A 150 -3.30 10.44 -8.58
C GLY A 150 -3.78 9.13 -9.21
N PRO A 151 -5.08 9.02 -9.51
CA PRO A 151 -5.64 7.91 -10.27
C PRO A 151 -4.90 7.76 -11.59
N GLY A 152 -4.59 6.53 -11.99
CA GLY A 152 -3.82 6.24 -13.21
C GLY A 152 -2.31 6.18 -13.03
N ASN A 153 -1.79 6.50 -11.85
CA ASN A 153 -0.39 6.31 -11.50
C ASN A 153 -0.16 4.96 -10.79
N CYS A 154 1.11 4.59 -10.67
CA CYS A 154 1.50 3.34 -10.04
C CYS A 154 1.25 3.30 -8.52
N CYS A 155 0.86 4.41 -7.89
CA CYS A 155 0.58 4.45 -6.46
C CYS A 155 -0.87 4.03 -6.19
N VAL A 156 -1.06 2.95 -5.45
CA VAL A 156 -2.36 2.39 -5.05
C VAL A 156 -2.69 2.66 -3.57
N LYS A 157 -1.92 3.52 -2.89
CA LYS A 157 -2.13 3.84 -1.48
C LYS A 157 -3.13 4.98 -1.30
N LYS A 158 -4.00 4.83 -0.29
CA LYS A 158 -4.82 5.93 0.19
C LYS A 158 -3.94 6.91 0.98
N ILE A 159 -3.94 8.17 0.57
CA ILE A 159 -3.15 9.22 1.20
C ILE A 159 -3.81 9.65 2.52
N LEU A 160 -3.00 9.70 3.59
CA LEU A 160 -3.36 10.23 4.91
C LEU A 160 -2.51 11.46 5.26
N TRP A 161 -2.25 12.32 4.30
CA TRP A 161 -1.58 13.60 4.52
C TRP A 161 -2.18 14.67 3.60
N GLN A 162 -2.08 15.91 4.03
CA GLN A 162 -2.59 17.10 3.34
C GLN A 162 -1.47 18.13 3.21
N ILE A 163 -1.64 19.09 2.31
CA ILE A 163 -0.63 20.12 2.04
C ILE A 163 -0.58 21.12 3.20
N ASP A 164 -1.73 21.57 3.64
CA ASP A 164 -1.92 22.46 4.79
C ASP A 164 -3.25 22.18 5.49
N ALA A 165 -3.53 22.89 6.59
CA ALA A 165 -4.75 22.70 7.37
C ALA A 165 -6.03 23.13 6.61
N ALA A 166 -5.91 23.99 5.61
CA ALA A 166 -7.05 24.51 4.83
C ALA A 166 -7.36 23.63 3.62
N THR A 167 -6.43 22.77 3.20
CA THR A 167 -6.61 21.88 2.04
C THR A 167 -7.14 20.53 2.51
N PRO A 168 -8.45 20.27 2.37
CA PRO A 168 -9.02 18.99 2.77
C PRO A 168 -8.41 17.87 1.92
N LEU A 169 -8.32 16.67 2.50
CA LEU A 169 -8.09 15.45 1.72
C LEU A 169 -9.24 15.34 0.72
N GLU A 170 -8.94 15.36 -0.57
CA GLU A 170 -9.97 15.24 -1.61
C GLU A 170 -10.70 13.90 -1.43
N GLU A 171 -12.04 13.92 -1.54
CA GLU A 171 -12.87 12.70 -1.55
C GLU A 171 -12.43 11.71 -2.66
N SER A 172 -11.80 12.22 -3.72
CA SER A 172 -11.16 11.42 -4.77
C SER A 172 -10.16 10.39 -4.24
N ASP A 173 -9.57 10.64 -3.07
CA ASP A 173 -8.68 9.68 -2.42
C ASP A 173 -9.41 8.43 -1.91
N ALA A 174 -10.69 8.53 -1.60
CA ALA A 174 -11.54 7.38 -1.27
C ALA A 174 -11.88 6.55 -2.52
N SER A 175 -12.11 7.19 -3.66
CA SER A 175 -12.51 6.55 -4.91
C SER A 175 -11.40 5.76 -5.59
N ARG A 176 -10.15 5.98 -5.25
CA ARG A 176 -9.00 5.22 -5.80
C ARG A 176 -9.09 3.72 -5.57
N PHE A 177 -9.65 3.34 -4.45
CA PHE A 177 -9.83 1.93 -4.13
C PHE A 177 -11.03 1.33 -4.83
N ASP A 178 -11.90 2.18 -5.39
CA ASP A 178 -13.16 1.78 -6.00
C ASP A 178 -13.03 1.40 -7.48
N GLY A 179 -12.01 1.92 -8.17
CA GLY A 179 -11.88 1.80 -9.63
C GLY A 179 -10.78 0.88 -10.14
N VAL A 180 -9.75 0.63 -9.34
CA VAL A 180 -8.55 -0.09 -9.81
C VAL A 180 -8.67 -1.60 -9.63
N ILE A 181 -9.60 -2.05 -8.80
CA ILE A 181 -9.71 -3.47 -8.47
C ILE A 181 -11.14 -3.92 -8.81
N GLY A 182 -11.34 -4.27 -10.10
CA GLY A 182 -12.65 -4.58 -10.67
C GLY A 182 -13.59 -5.39 -9.77
N GLY A 183 -14.79 -4.81 -9.52
CA GLY A 183 -15.98 -5.57 -9.12
C GLY A 183 -16.03 -6.13 -7.70
N ILE A 184 -15.10 -5.78 -6.79
CA ILE A 184 -15.12 -6.29 -5.42
C ILE A 184 -15.72 -5.27 -4.46
N ASP A 185 -16.66 -5.77 -3.64
CA ASP A 185 -17.29 -5.03 -2.56
C ASP A 185 -16.24 -4.27 -1.72
N ARG A 186 -16.45 -2.96 -1.54
CA ARG A 186 -15.59 -2.05 -0.76
C ARG A 186 -15.31 -2.58 0.65
N ALA A 187 -16.27 -3.27 1.25
CA ALA A 187 -16.15 -3.91 2.56
C ALA A 187 -15.13 -5.06 2.59
N ALA A 188 -14.79 -5.62 1.43
CA ALA A 188 -13.92 -6.78 1.33
C ALA A 188 -12.42 -6.46 1.21
N ALA A 189 -12.04 -5.18 1.04
CA ALA A 189 -10.65 -4.79 0.82
C ALA A 189 -10.10 -3.92 1.96
N VAL A 190 -8.89 -4.24 2.42
CA VAL A 190 -8.12 -3.41 3.33
C VAL A 190 -7.32 -2.39 2.51
N PRO A 191 -7.53 -1.08 2.71
CA PRO A 191 -6.76 -0.08 2.01
C PRO A 191 -5.31 -0.02 2.53
N LEU A 192 -4.37 0.12 1.61
CA LEU A 192 -2.99 0.46 1.97
C LEU A 192 -2.91 1.96 2.24
N LEU A 193 -2.42 2.35 3.41
CA LEU A 193 -2.42 3.74 3.86
C LEU A 193 -1.03 4.38 3.69
N CYS A 194 -0.98 5.58 3.11
CA CYS A 194 0.24 6.34 2.94
C CYS A 194 0.28 7.51 3.93
N ARG A 195 1.22 7.48 4.87
CA ARG A 195 1.46 8.54 5.86
C ARG A 195 2.73 9.33 5.61
N GLU A 196 3.56 8.90 4.68
CA GLU A 196 4.90 9.45 4.44
C GLU A 196 5.05 9.80 2.95
N ALA A 197 5.69 10.93 2.67
CA ALA A 197 6.15 11.22 1.33
C ALA A 197 7.23 10.20 0.94
N CYS A 198 6.91 9.32 -0.01
CA CYS A 198 7.84 8.29 -0.45
C CYS A 198 9.02 8.89 -1.24
N ASN A 199 10.10 8.14 -1.37
CA ASN A 199 11.29 8.59 -2.11
C ASN A 199 10.99 9.02 -3.54
N HIS A 200 10.02 8.38 -4.20
CA HIS A 200 9.60 8.77 -5.54
C HIS A 200 8.94 10.16 -5.52
N PHE A 201 7.97 10.39 -4.63
CA PHE A 201 7.33 11.70 -4.47
C PHE A 201 8.36 12.80 -4.15
N VAL A 202 9.27 12.54 -3.22
CA VAL A 202 10.32 13.51 -2.85
C VAL A 202 11.28 13.80 -4.01
N ALA A 203 11.60 12.81 -4.83
CA ALA A 203 12.43 13.00 -6.01
C ALA A 203 11.74 13.90 -7.06
N GLU A 204 10.45 13.67 -7.31
CA GLU A 204 9.67 14.52 -8.22
C GLU A 204 9.43 15.92 -7.63
N ALA A 205 9.19 16.04 -6.32
CA ALA A 205 9.11 17.34 -5.64
C ALA A 205 10.40 18.18 -5.80
N ARG A 206 11.56 17.52 -5.77
CA ARG A 206 12.84 18.18 -6.04
C ARG A 206 12.95 18.71 -7.48
N LYS A 207 12.47 17.94 -8.47
CA LYS A 207 12.47 18.37 -9.87
C LYS A 207 11.55 19.56 -10.06
N ALA A 208 10.30 19.44 -9.63
CA ALA A 208 9.29 20.48 -9.73
C ALA A 208 9.74 21.80 -9.05
N SER A 209 10.34 21.70 -7.86
CA SER A 209 10.91 22.89 -7.18
C SER A 209 12.01 23.59 -7.97
N LYS A 210 12.84 22.84 -8.69
CA LYS A 210 13.88 23.45 -9.55
C LYS A 210 13.28 24.16 -10.75
N GLU A 211 12.23 23.57 -11.36
CA GLU A 211 11.52 24.15 -12.49
C GLU A 211 10.80 25.43 -12.08
N GLU A 212 10.11 25.45 -10.91
CA GLU A 212 9.49 26.66 -10.36
C GLU A 212 10.50 27.78 -10.14
N ASN A 213 11.67 27.47 -9.57
CA ASN A 213 12.72 28.47 -9.33
C ASN A 213 13.38 28.99 -10.61
N GLN A 214 13.36 28.23 -11.71
CA GLN A 214 13.86 28.68 -13.00
C GLN A 214 12.84 29.51 -13.79
N ALA A 215 11.55 29.32 -13.51
CA ALA A 215 10.46 30.06 -14.15
C ALA A 215 10.17 31.41 -13.49
N THR A 216 10.76 31.68 -12.35
CA THR A 216 10.64 32.99 -11.67
C THR A 216 11.78 33.87 -12.13
N PRO A 217 11.52 34.95 -12.92
CA PRO A 217 12.54 35.84 -13.46
C PRO A 217 13.25 36.67 -12.37
#